data_62e35928b6fbb30af4889d94c1aef604
#
_entry.id   62e35928b6fbb30af4889d94c1aef604
#
_cell.length_a   1.000
_cell.length_b   1.000
_cell.length_c   1.000
_cell.angle_alpha   90.00
_cell.angle_beta   90.00
_cell.angle_gamma   90.00
#
_symmetry.space_group_name_H-M   'P 1'
#
loop_
_entity.id
_entity.type
_entity.pdbx_description
1 polymer ?
#
loop_
_entity_poly.entity_id
_entity_poly.type
_entity_poly.pdbx_seq_one_letter_code
_entity_poly.pdbx_strand_id
1 'polypeptide(L)'
;HDKLLSLLLSNNQVLSARVQHNQAITVGDIYIGKVQNISRNINAAFVDLGGKYLTFLPMAEARSAYLANRTPDGTIKPGDEILVQVIKEPMKTKLAGVTSKISLSGRYVVIGTQNASLKGHISPNKTGPEGKITAGNVQVSSKLNKKQQNRFRNLGTLQKLSEQYQVIVRTNAGSLPEDTPLIRET
;
A
#
# COMPACT_ATOMS: atom_id res chain seq x y z
N HIS A 1 -5.77 -8.54 -30.65
CA HIS A 1 -5.74 -8.63 -29.18
C HIS A 1 -4.33 -8.29 -28.73
N ASP A 2 -4.12 -7.01 -28.38
CA ASP A 2 -2.81 -6.54 -27.97
C ASP A 2 -2.52 -7.00 -26.54
N LYS A 3 -1.60 -7.94 -26.44
CA LYS A 3 -1.07 -8.43 -25.15
C LYS A 3 0.35 -7.90 -25.00
N LEU A 4 0.66 -7.35 -23.84
CA LEU A 4 2.01 -6.97 -23.45
C LEU A 4 2.64 -8.15 -22.68
N LEU A 5 3.77 -8.62 -23.15
CA LEU A 5 4.58 -9.62 -22.44
C LEU A 5 5.76 -8.91 -21.77
N SER A 6 5.76 -8.90 -20.43
CA SER A 6 6.88 -8.39 -19.63
C SER A 6 7.73 -9.57 -19.15
N LEU A 7 9.03 -9.55 -19.43
CA LEU A 7 9.99 -10.57 -18.99
C LEU A 7 11.01 -9.93 -18.05
N LEU A 8 11.22 -10.52 -16.89
CA LEU A 8 12.35 -10.22 -16.02
C LEU A 8 13.45 -11.24 -16.29
N LEU A 9 14.60 -10.77 -16.75
CA LEU A 9 15.74 -11.60 -17.10
C LEU A 9 16.90 -11.35 -16.13
N SER A 10 17.62 -12.39 -15.77
CA SER A 10 18.92 -12.31 -15.09
C SER A 10 19.82 -13.40 -15.61
N ASN A 11 21.08 -13.04 -15.95
CA ASN A 11 22.08 -13.97 -16.48
C ASN A 11 21.55 -14.89 -17.60
N ASN A 12 20.82 -14.30 -18.54
CA ASN A 12 20.18 -14.99 -19.68
C ASN A 12 19.10 -16.01 -19.30
N GLN A 13 18.60 -15.97 -18.06
CA GLN A 13 17.51 -16.79 -17.57
C GLN A 13 16.26 -15.94 -17.32
N VAL A 14 15.09 -16.46 -17.70
CA VAL A 14 13.80 -15.82 -17.39
C VAL A 14 13.47 -16.07 -15.92
N LEU A 15 13.48 -15.04 -15.10
CA LEU A 15 13.11 -15.10 -13.69
C LEU A 15 11.60 -14.96 -13.49
N SER A 16 10.96 -14.18 -14.35
CA SER A 16 9.50 -13.93 -14.29
C SER A 16 8.98 -13.58 -15.67
N ALA A 17 7.80 -14.08 -15.99
CA ALA A 17 7.04 -13.70 -17.18
C ALA A 17 5.65 -13.25 -16.77
N ARG A 18 5.21 -12.10 -17.26
CA ARG A 18 3.87 -11.56 -17.03
C ARG A 18 3.23 -11.18 -18.35
N VAL A 19 2.02 -11.65 -18.58
CA VAL A 19 1.19 -11.25 -19.72
C VAL A 19 0.13 -10.27 -19.22
N GLN A 20 0.08 -9.09 -19.78
CA GLN A 20 -0.95 -8.09 -19.51
C GLN A 20 -1.80 -7.87 -20.76
N HIS A 21 -3.09 -7.66 -20.55
CA HIS A 21 -3.97 -7.15 -21.60
C HIS A 21 -3.86 -5.64 -21.65
N ASN A 22 -3.61 -5.08 -22.82
CA ASN A 22 -3.24 -3.67 -23.04
C ASN A 22 -4.29 -2.62 -22.63
N GLN A 23 -5.40 -2.99 -22.02
CA GLN A 23 -6.44 -2.08 -21.54
C GLN A 23 -7.16 -2.57 -20.28
N ALA A 24 -6.66 -3.57 -19.58
CA ALA A 24 -7.27 -4.06 -18.36
C ALA A 24 -6.59 -3.44 -17.14
N ILE A 25 -7.39 -2.94 -16.20
CA ILE A 25 -6.89 -2.59 -14.87
C ILE A 25 -6.55 -3.87 -14.12
N THR A 26 -5.39 -3.92 -13.48
CA THR A 26 -4.91 -5.09 -12.75
C THR A 26 -4.70 -4.77 -11.27
N VAL A 27 -4.75 -5.82 -10.43
CA VAL A 27 -4.46 -5.67 -9.00
C VAL A 27 -3.04 -5.13 -8.81
N GLY A 28 -2.94 -4.07 -8.00
CA GLY A 28 -1.68 -3.37 -7.72
C GLY A 28 -1.48 -2.08 -8.52
N ASP A 29 -2.21 -1.90 -9.62
CA ASP A 29 -2.16 -0.65 -10.40
C ASP A 29 -2.62 0.54 -9.55
N ILE A 30 -1.94 1.68 -9.74
CA ILE A 30 -2.21 2.92 -9.00
C ILE A 30 -2.68 4.00 -9.97
N TYR A 31 -3.76 4.67 -9.61
CA TYR A 31 -4.39 5.73 -10.41
C TYR A 31 -4.71 6.96 -9.58
N ILE A 32 -4.78 8.11 -10.23
CA ILE A 32 -5.54 9.25 -9.73
C ILE A 32 -6.93 9.13 -10.34
N GLY A 33 -7.92 8.84 -9.50
CA GLY A 33 -9.31 8.68 -9.92
C GLY A 33 -10.20 9.80 -9.39
N LYS A 34 -11.26 10.12 -10.13
CA LYS A 34 -12.23 11.15 -9.76
C LYS A 34 -13.43 10.53 -9.05
N VAL A 35 -13.74 11.03 -7.86
CA VAL A 35 -14.95 10.62 -7.12
C VAL A 35 -16.19 11.11 -7.86
N GLN A 36 -16.97 10.19 -8.41
CA GLN A 36 -18.19 10.51 -9.14
C GLN A 36 -19.38 10.66 -8.18
N ASN A 37 -19.53 9.73 -7.26
CA ASN A 37 -20.65 9.68 -6.34
C ASN A 37 -20.28 8.97 -5.03
N ILE A 38 -21.00 9.30 -3.95
CA ILE A 38 -20.89 8.63 -2.65
C ILE A 38 -22.25 8.10 -2.27
N SER A 39 -22.34 6.79 -2.12
CA SER A 39 -23.56 6.11 -1.67
C SER A 39 -23.47 5.80 -0.18
N ARG A 40 -24.29 6.49 0.62
CA ARG A 40 -24.35 6.27 2.06
C ARG A 40 -24.95 4.91 2.42
N ASN A 41 -25.91 4.42 1.62
CA ASN A 41 -26.59 3.15 1.89
C ASN A 41 -25.66 1.94 1.89
N ILE A 42 -24.65 1.95 1.01
CA ILE A 42 -23.66 0.88 0.92
C ILE A 42 -22.28 1.30 1.48
N ASN A 43 -22.22 2.51 2.08
CA ASN A 43 -21.02 3.09 2.68
C ASN A 43 -19.80 3.04 1.76
N ALA A 44 -19.96 3.48 0.52
CA ALA A 44 -18.93 3.43 -0.52
C ALA A 44 -18.97 4.64 -1.46
N ALA A 45 -17.84 4.94 -2.06
CA ALA A 45 -17.70 5.88 -3.16
C ALA A 45 -17.49 5.14 -4.49
N PHE A 46 -17.96 5.75 -5.56
CA PHE A 46 -17.68 5.34 -6.92
C PHE A 46 -16.62 6.26 -7.50
N VAL A 47 -15.51 5.69 -7.95
CA VAL A 47 -14.33 6.40 -8.44
C VAL A 47 -14.09 6.04 -9.89
N ASP A 48 -14.05 7.05 -10.74
CA ASP A 48 -13.74 6.93 -12.15
C ASP A 48 -12.22 7.03 -12.35
N LEU A 49 -11.62 5.99 -12.92
CA LEU A 49 -10.19 5.94 -13.22
C LEU A 49 -9.88 6.46 -14.65
N GLY A 50 -10.88 6.99 -15.34
CA GLY A 50 -10.80 7.36 -16.74
C GLY A 50 -11.19 6.22 -17.69
N GLY A 51 -11.44 6.60 -18.95
CA GLY A 51 -11.93 5.66 -19.96
C GLY A 51 -13.30 5.10 -19.61
N LYS A 52 -13.40 3.80 -19.36
CA LYS A 52 -14.63 3.07 -19.01
C LYS A 52 -14.59 2.41 -17.63
N TYR A 53 -13.61 2.77 -16.81
CA TYR A 53 -13.38 2.08 -15.54
C TYR A 53 -13.95 2.86 -14.36
N LEU A 54 -15.23 2.61 -14.05
CA LEU A 54 -15.82 2.98 -12.77
C LEU A 54 -15.45 1.92 -11.74
N THR A 55 -15.03 2.35 -10.54
CA THR A 55 -14.56 1.46 -9.47
C THR A 55 -15.29 1.69 -8.16
N PHE A 56 -15.19 0.74 -7.25
CA PHE A 56 -15.83 0.73 -5.95
C PHE A 56 -14.78 0.94 -4.86
N LEU A 57 -14.95 2.01 -4.06
CA LEU A 57 -14.10 2.36 -2.93
C LEU A 57 -14.91 2.32 -1.64
N PRO A 58 -14.73 1.34 -0.75
CA PRO A 58 -15.35 1.36 0.58
C PRO A 58 -14.93 2.60 1.36
N MET A 59 -15.86 3.27 2.06
CA MET A 59 -15.55 4.48 2.85
C MET A 59 -14.54 4.23 3.97
N ALA A 60 -14.48 3.01 4.51
CA ALA A 60 -13.44 2.62 5.46
C ALA A 60 -12.02 2.68 4.86
N GLU A 61 -11.91 2.46 3.55
CA GLU A 61 -10.66 2.53 2.81
C GLU A 61 -10.32 3.95 2.32
N ALA A 62 -11.29 4.87 2.37
CA ALA A 62 -11.13 6.27 1.90
C ALA A 62 -10.59 7.23 2.98
N ARG A 63 -10.50 6.82 4.25
CA ARG A 63 -10.16 7.71 5.38
C ARG A 63 -8.78 8.37 5.30
N SER A 64 -7.87 7.80 4.54
CA SER A 64 -6.49 8.28 4.38
C SER A 64 -6.21 8.68 2.94
N ALA A 65 -7.25 9.08 2.18
CA ALA A 65 -7.11 9.42 0.79
C ALA A 65 -6.19 10.64 0.62
N TYR A 66 -5.18 10.48 -0.25
CA TYR A 66 -4.45 11.61 -0.77
C TYR A 66 -5.31 12.29 -1.85
N LEU A 67 -5.58 13.57 -1.65
CA LEU A 67 -6.35 14.40 -2.59
C LEU A 67 -5.38 15.15 -3.49
N ALA A 68 -5.54 15.02 -4.81
CA ALA A 68 -4.68 15.67 -5.78
C ALA A 68 -5.13 17.11 -6.09
N ASN A 69 -6.42 17.40 -5.93
CA ASN A 69 -7.02 18.67 -6.35
C ASN A 69 -7.37 19.63 -5.20
N ARG A 70 -7.24 19.21 -3.94
CA ARG A 70 -7.45 20.10 -2.77
C ARG A 70 -6.76 19.58 -1.51
N THR A 71 -6.68 20.43 -0.49
CA THR A 71 -6.17 20.03 0.82
C THR A 71 -7.14 19.05 1.51
N PRO A 72 -6.66 17.94 2.08
CA PRO A 72 -7.48 16.97 2.79
C PRO A 72 -8.14 17.58 4.04
N ASP A 73 -9.46 17.41 4.18
CA ASP A 73 -10.26 17.78 5.37
C ASP A 73 -10.76 16.55 6.14
N GLY A 74 -10.18 15.38 5.86
CA GLY A 74 -10.57 14.10 6.49
C GLY A 74 -11.77 13.41 5.81
N THR A 75 -12.38 14.06 4.81
CA THR A 75 -13.52 13.52 4.07
C THR A 75 -13.28 13.60 2.56
N ILE A 76 -13.86 12.66 1.81
CA ILE A 76 -13.90 12.74 0.34
C ILE A 76 -15.28 13.24 -0.09
N LYS A 77 -15.32 13.94 -1.22
CA LYS A 77 -16.53 14.53 -1.81
C LYS A 77 -16.61 14.21 -3.30
N PRO A 78 -17.81 14.19 -3.89
CA PRO A 78 -17.93 14.14 -5.35
C PRO A 78 -17.11 15.26 -6.00
N GLY A 79 -16.37 14.92 -7.05
CA GLY A 79 -15.44 15.81 -7.75
C GLY A 79 -13.99 15.78 -7.23
N ASP A 80 -13.72 15.16 -6.07
CA ASP A 80 -12.34 15.00 -5.58
C ASP A 80 -11.54 14.07 -6.49
N GLU A 81 -10.28 14.42 -6.71
CA GLU A 81 -9.29 13.58 -7.37
C GLU A 81 -8.45 12.91 -6.29
N ILE A 82 -8.51 11.59 -6.23
CA ILE A 82 -7.89 10.80 -5.17
C ILE A 82 -6.93 9.76 -5.71
N LEU A 83 -5.83 9.54 -5.00
CA LEU A 83 -4.90 8.45 -5.29
C LEU A 83 -5.49 7.14 -4.78
N VAL A 84 -5.64 6.16 -5.68
CA VAL A 84 -6.19 4.84 -5.38
C VAL A 84 -5.38 3.72 -5.98
N GLN A 85 -5.40 2.57 -5.33
CA GLN A 85 -4.79 1.33 -5.82
C GLN A 85 -5.85 0.26 -6.02
N VAL A 86 -5.76 -0.46 -7.13
CA VAL A 86 -6.66 -1.57 -7.45
C VAL A 86 -6.34 -2.76 -6.55
N ILE A 87 -7.34 -3.26 -5.84
CA ILE A 87 -7.23 -4.43 -4.95
C ILE A 87 -8.05 -5.62 -5.44
N LYS A 88 -8.99 -5.38 -6.35
CA LYS A 88 -9.80 -6.43 -7.00
C LYS A 88 -10.08 -6.03 -8.44
N GLU A 89 -9.83 -6.93 -9.35
CA GLU A 89 -10.19 -6.76 -10.76
C GLU A 89 -11.70 -6.82 -10.96
N PRO A 90 -12.23 -6.18 -12.03
CA PRO A 90 -13.65 -6.26 -12.33
C PRO A 90 -14.03 -7.71 -12.70
N MET A 91 -15.16 -8.18 -12.19
CA MET A 91 -15.66 -9.52 -12.49
C MET A 91 -17.12 -9.46 -12.93
N LYS A 92 -17.40 -9.85 -14.18
CA LYS A 92 -18.76 -9.90 -14.75
C LYS A 92 -19.55 -8.61 -14.48
N THR A 93 -20.44 -8.62 -13.49
CA THR A 93 -21.29 -7.49 -13.10
C THR A 93 -20.72 -6.67 -11.93
N LYS A 94 -19.57 -7.08 -11.36
CA LYS A 94 -18.96 -6.38 -10.21
C LYS A 94 -17.87 -5.43 -10.68
N LEU A 95 -17.94 -4.20 -10.20
CA LEU A 95 -16.91 -3.19 -10.42
C LEU A 95 -15.58 -3.62 -9.78
N ALA A 96 -14.49 -3.12 -10.34
CA ALA A 96 -13.18 -3.26 -9.71
C ALA A 96 -13.21 -2.61 -8.32
N GLY A 97 -12.55 -3.23 -7.36
CA GLY A 97 -12.38 -2.69 -6.01
C GLY A 97 -11.08 -1.92 -5.90
N VAL A 98 -11.14 -0.74 -5.28
CA VAL A 98 -9.96 0.09 -5.02
C VAL A 98 -9.84 0.46 -3.55
N THR A 99 -8.65 0.86 -3.14
CA THR A 99 -8.33 1.39 -1.80
C THR A 99 -7.52 2.68 -1.93
N SER A 100 -7.63 3.59 -0.98
CA SER A 100 -6.71 4.73 -0.86
C SER A 100 -5.48 4.41 0.01
N LYS A 101 -5.41 3.23 0.58
CA LYS A 101 -4.25 2.73 1.32
C LYS A 101 -3.26 2.12 0.34
N ILE A 102 -2.39 2.96 -0.21
CA ILE A 102 -1.40 2.51 -1.19
C ILE A 102 -0.37 1.62 -0.51
N SER A 103 -0.04 0.50 -1.15
CA SER A 103 1.00 -0.42 -0.68
C SER A 103 1.84 -0.95 -1.84
N LEU A 104 3.16 -0.90 -1.66
CA LEU A 104 4.14 -1.44 -2.59
C LEU A 104 4.69 -2.73 -2.01
N SER A 105 4.40 -3.85 -2.66
CA SER A 105 4.79 -5.18 -2.17
C SER A 105 6.05 -5.66 -2.88
N GLY A 106 7.17 -5.68 -2.14
CA GLY A 106 8.40 -6.32 -2.56
C GLY A 106 8.48 -7.80 -2.13
N ARG A 107 9.61 -8.42 -2.41
CA ARG A 107 9.89 -9.82 -2.05
C ARG A 107 10.01 -10.01 -0.53
N TYR A 108 10.66 -9.06 0.15
CA TYR A 108 11.03 -9.11 1.55
C TYR A 108 10.26 -8.14 2.42
N VAL A 109 9.85 -7.00 1.86
CA VAL A 109 9.19 -5.92 2.58
C VAL A 109 7.95 -5.45 1.82
N VAL A 110 6.94 -5.01 2.57
CA VAL A 110 5.82 -4.22 2.04
C VAL A 110 5.91 -2.84 2.67
N ILE A 111 5.85 -1.81 1.83
CA ILE A 111 5.80 -0.41 2.26
C ILE A 111 4.43 0.15 1.88
N GLY A 112 3.76 0.76 2.82
CA GLY A 112 2.43 1.31 2.58
C GLY A 112 2.22 2.67 3.21
N THR A 113 1.13 3.33 2.83
CA THR A 113 0.69 4.56 3.49
C THR A 113 0.31 4.24 4.94
N GLN A 114 0.71 5.11 5.87
CA GLN A 114 0.28 4.98 7.26
C GLN A 114 -1.23 5.14 7.36
N ASN A 115 -1.88 4.28 8.13
CA ASN A 115 -3.29 4.48 8.47
C ASN A 115 -3.42 5.76 9.31
N ALA A 116 -4.33 6.66 8.93
CA ALA A 116 -4.62 7.86 9.71
C ALA A 116 -5.01 7.55 11.17
N SER A 117 -5.53 6.35 11.43
CA SER A 117 -5.82 5.85 12.79
C SER A 117 -4.57 5.65 13.65
N LEU A 118 -3.40 5.42 13.04
CA LEU A 118 -2.14 5.33 13.79
C LEU A 118 -1.56 6.71 14.12
N LYS A 119 -1.86 7.74 13.32
CA LYS A 119 -1.48 9.13 13.65
C LYS A 119 -2.22 9.67 14.86
N GLY A 120 -3.43 9.18 15.15
CA GLY A 120 -4.22 9.57 16.33
C GLY A 120 -3.77 8.96 17.65
N HIS A 121 -2.89 7.95 17.62
CA HIS A 121 -2.32 7.33 18.82
C HIS A 121 -0.86 7.67 19.10
N ILE A 122 -0.24 8.45 18.23
CA ILE A 122 0.99 9.16 18.60
C ILE A 122 0.54 10.42 19.34
N SER A 123 0.08 10.25 20.56
CA SER A 123 -0.05 11.35 21.52
C SER A 123 1.35 11.96 21.66
N PRO A 124 1.56 13.28 21.40
CA PRO A 124 2.87 13.89 21.56
C PRO A 124 3.37 13.88 23.01
N ASN A 125 2.62 13.29 23.95
CA ASN A 125 2.86 13.25 25.38
C ASN A 125 3.07 11.84 25.96
N LYS A 126 3.47 10.84 25.19
CA LYS A 126 4.11 9.64 25.75
C LYS A 126 5.63 9.78 25.66
N THR A 127 6.16 10.80 26.29
CA THR A 127 7.49 10.73 26.88
C THR A 127 7.39 9.74 28.02
N GLY A 128 7.80 8.50 27.81
CA GLY A 128 8.22 7.64 28.91
C GLY A 128 9.35 8.34 29.66
N PRO A 129 9.69 7.92 30.89
CA PRO A 129 10.65 8.60 31.75
C PRO A 129 12.07 8.73 31.18
N GLU A 130 12.33 8.35 29.95
CA GLU A 130 13.63 8.41 29.28
C GLU A 130 13.57 8.99 27.84
N GLY A 131 12.69 9.92 27.51
CA GLY A 131 12.82 10.69 26.26
C GLY A 131 12.98 9.88 24.95
N LYS A 132 12.72 8.58 24.95
CA LYS A 132 12.77 7.73 23.75
C LYS A 132 11.53 8.01 22.89
N ILE A 133 11.75 8.68 21.78
CA ILE A 133 10.84 8.65 20.63
C ILE A 133 10.55 7.18 20.39
N THR A 134 9.29 6.74 20.58
CA THR A 134 8.89 5.39 20.22
C THR A 134 9.04 5.28 18.71
N ALA A 135 10.16 4.69 18.30
CA ALA A 135 10.51 4.41 16.93
C ALA A 135 9.31 3.79 16.21
N GLY A 136 9.12 4.16 14.96
CA GLY A 136 8.04 3.68 14.12
C GLY A 136 7.85 2.17 14.23
N ASN A 137 6.62 1.71 14.21
CA ASN A 137 6.29 0.31 14.51
C ASN A 137 6.53 -0.57 13.28
N VAL A 138 7.74 -1.09 13.12
CA VAL A 138 8.06 -2.09 12.09
C VAL A 138 7.30 -3.38 12.41
N GLN A 139 6.33 -3.71 11.55
CA GLN A 139 5.62 -4.97 11.63
C GLN A 139 6.48 -6.09 11.03
N VAL A 140 6.52 -7.23 11.67
CA VAL A 140 7.32 -8.38 11.21
C VAL A 140 6.44 -9.62 11.22
N SER A 141 6.55 -10.42 10.15
CA SER A 141 5.78 -11.66 10.01
C SER A 141 5.93 -12.56 11.25
N SER A 142 4.80 -13.01 11.78
CA SER A 142 4.75 -13.94 12.93
C SER A 142 5.36 -15.32 12.64
N LYS A 143 5.51 -15.65 11.34
CA LYS A 143 6.14 -16.92 10.91
C LYS A 143 7.66 -16.92 11.05
N LEU A 144 8.28 -15.78 11.30
CA LEU A 144 9.70 -15.67 11.61
C LEU A 144 9.95 -16.03 13.07
N ASN A 145 11.11 -16.61 13.37
CA ASN A 145 11.49 -16.89 14.75
C ASN A 145 11.76 -15.59 15.54
N LYS A 146 11.71 -15.66 16.87
CA LYS A 146 11.86 -14.48 17.74
C LYS A 146 13.18 -13.72 17.51
N LYS A 147 14.28 -14.42 17.23
CA LYS A 147 15.60 -13.80 16.96
C LYS A 147 15.54 -12.97 15.67
N GLN A 148 14.95 -13.52 14.60
CA GLN A 148 14.76 -12.81 13.33
C GLN A 148 13.80 -11.62 13.48
N GLN A 149 12.69 -11.80 14.21
CA GLN A 149 11.75 -10.70 14.44
C GLN A 149 12.42 -9.54 15.17
N ASN A 150 13.22 -9.82 16.22
CA ASN A 150 13.94 -8.78 16.97
C ASN A 150 15.01 -8.12 16.10
N ARG A 151 15.75 -8.89 15.28
CA ARG A 151 16.73 -8.36 14.34
C ARG A 151 16.08 -7.32 13.42
N PHE A 152 14.98 -7.65 12.74
CA PHE A 152 14.33 -6.75 11.79
C PHE A 152 13.65 -5.55 12.46
N ARG A 153 13.05 -5.73 13.65
CA ARG A 153 12.48 -4.60 14.40
C ARG A 153 13.52 -3.58 14.84
N ASN A 154 14.75 -4.03 15.11
CA ASN A 154 15.85 -3.17 15.56
C ASN A 154 16.70 -2.62 14.42
N LEU A 155 16.38 -2.94 13.16
CA LEU A 155 17.11 -2.43 12.00
C LEU A 155 16.81 -0.94 11.82
N GLY A 156 17.80 -0.10 12.05
CA GLY A 156 17.66 1.37 12.09
C GLY A 156 17.05 1.95 10.81
N THR A 157 17.39 1.41 9.64
CA THR A 157 16.82 1.83 8.35
C THR A 157 15.31 1.62 8.31
N LEU A 158 14.82 0.45 8.75
CA LEU A 158 13.39 0.16 8.78
C LEU A 158 12.66 0.99 9.84
N GLN A 159 13.31 1.24 10.98
CA GLN A 159 12.75 2.10 12.02
C GLN A 159 12.55 3.53 11.50
N LYS A 160 13.57 4.11 10.87
CA LYS A 160 13.48 5.44 10.26
C LYS A 160 12.39 5.51 9.19
N LEU A 161 12.29 4.49 8.33
CA LEU A 161 11.26 4.40 7.30
C LEU A 161 9.86 4.29 7.91
N SER A 162 9.72 3.56 9.01
CA SER A 162 8.44 3.36 9.69
C SER A 162 7.90 4.59 10.44
N GLU A 163 8.69 5.65 10.56
CA GLU A 163 8.21 6.96 11.04
C GLU A 163 7.24 7.62 10.04
N GLN A 164 7.43 7.36 8.75
CA GLN A 164 6.64 7.98 7.67
C GLN A 164 5.69 6.99 6.99
N TYR A 165 6.04 5.71 6.93
CA TYR A 165 5.34 4.68 6.19
C TYR A 165 4.99 3.48 7.08
N GLN A 166 3.97 2.73 6.67
CA GLN A 166 3.77 1.39 7.21
C GLN A 166 4.83 0.46 6.62
N VAL A 167 5.59 -0.21 7.47
CA VAL A 167 6.64 -1.16 7.05
C VAL A 167 6.31 -2.54 7.57
N ILE A 168 6.22 -3.53 6.68
CA ILE A 168 5.91 -4.92 7.03
C ILE A 168 7.00 -5.83 6.45
N VAL A 169 7.78 -6.47 7.31
CA VAL A 169 8.78 -7.46 6.90
C VAL A 169 8.10 -8.81 6.68
N ARG A 170 8.30 -9.37 5.48
CA ARG A 170 7.69 -10.63 5.06
C ARG A 170 8.50 -11.84 5.54
N THR A 171 7.86 -13.01 5.51
CA THR A 171 8.49 -14.28 5.90
C THR A 171 9.75 -14.58 5.08
N ASN A 172 9.76 -14.22 3.79
CA ASN A 172 10.91 -14.45 2.91
C ASN A 172 12.19 -13.75 3.37
N ALA A 173 12.09 -12.67 4.15
CA ALA A 173 13.26 -11.98 4.70
C ALA A 173 14.06 -12.89 5.65
N GLY A 174 13.43 -13.90 6.26
CA GLY A 174 14.09 -14.83 7.17
C GLY A 174 15.17 -15.71 6.52
N SER A 175 15.15 -15.86 5.21
CA SER A 175 16.19 -16.60 4.46
C SER A 175 17.43 -15.74 4.12
N LEU A 176 17.38 -14.43 4.39
CA LEU A 176 18.50 -13.53 4.09
C LEU A 176 19.63 -13.70 5.14
N PRO A 177 20.87 -14.02 4.70
CA PRO A 177 22.01 -14.07 5.59
C PRO A 177 22.40 -12.68 6.11
N GLU A 178 22.18 -11.64 5.29
CA GLU A 178 22.48 -10.25 5.54
C GLU A 178 21.25 -9.35 5.32
N ASP A 179 21.30 -8.13 5.83
CA ASP A 179 20.20 -7.17 5.70
C ASP A 179 20.27 -6.34 4.41
N THR A 180 21.40 -6.40 3.68
CA THR A 180 21.65 -5.61 2.46
C THR A 180 20.56 -5.76 1.39
N PRO A 181 20.10 -6.98 1.01
CA PRO A 181 19.03 -7.12 0.04
C PRO A 181 17.71 -6.51 0.49
N LEU A 182 17.42 -6.57 1.79
CA LEU A 182 16.21 -5.99 2.40
C LEU A 182 16.26 -4.45 2.35
N ILE A 183 17.43 -3.86 2.64
CA ILE A 183 17.66 -2.41 2.58
C ILE A 183 17.54 -1.88 1.14
N ARG A 184 17.97 -2.65 0.14
CA ARG A 184 17.84 -2.26 -1.27
C ARG A 184 16.39 -2.31 -1.77
N GLU A 185 15.53 -3.08 -1.13
CA GLU A 185 14.11 -3.17 -1.48
C GLU A 185 13.29 -2.03 -0.84
N THR A 186 13.80 -1.40 0.21
CA THR A 186 13.18 -0.28 0.92
C THR A 186 13.65 1.09 0.41
#